data_5cccf9d54b48e17c13bee9b4ae99f90b
#
_entry.id   5cccf9d54b48e17c13bee9b4ae99f90b
#
_cell.length_a   1.000
_cell.length_b   1.000
_cell.length_c   1.000
_cell.angle_alpha   90.00
_cell.angle_beta   90.00
_cell.angle_gamma   90.00
#
_symmetry.space_group_name_H-M   'P 1'
#
loop_
_entity.id
_entity.type
_entity.pdbx_description
1 polymer ?
#
loop_
_entity_poly.entity_id
_entity_poly.type
_entity_poly.pdbx_seq_one_letter_code
_entity_poly.pdbx_strand_id
1 'polypeptide(L)'
;RYHLYELATRDALTQAYNRRHFDEQISSEWPWAIRHEKTCALLMLDLDHFKAINDTHGHPAGDLVLKTVVNTIHRTVRREDIVARMGGEEFAVFCRATTGAAALTLAERLRRRIAATRVPWRGLELNVTVSIGVATSTDPGVRTPADLCERADAQLYRAKKGGRNRVTAGAEDGR
;
A
#
# COMPACT_ATOMS: atom_id res chain seq x y z
N ARG A 1 -4.77 -21.41 -19.22
CA ARG A 1 -4.54 -19.98 -19.53
C ARG A 1 -4.82 -19.07 -18.34
N TYR A 2 -5.98 -19.20 -17.74
CA TYR A 2 -6.38 -18.37 -16.58
C TYR A 2 -5.46 -18.58 -15.39
N HIS A 3 -5.15 -19.82 -15.04
CA HIS A 3 -4.24 -20.17 -13.95
C HIS A 3 -2.81 -19.65 -14.17
N LEU A 4 -2.28 -19.72 -15.40
CA LEU A 4 -0.98 -19.14 -15.74
C LEU A 4 -0.95 -17.62 -15.62
N TYR A 5 -2.03 -16.95 -15.99
CA TYR A 5 -2.18 -15.51 -15.82
C TYR A 5 -2.15 -15.12 -14.33
N GLU A 6 -2.89 -15.83 -13.48
CA GLU A 6 -2.89 -15.59 -12.04
C GLU A 6 -1.50 -15.79 -11.43
N LEU A 7 -0.79 -16.88 -11.78
CA LEU A 7 0.58 -17.11 -11.32
C LEU A 7 1.55 -16.02 -11.75
N ALA A 8 1.33 -15.43 -12.94
CA ALA A 8 2.18 -14.37 -13.47
C ALA A 8 1.89 -12.98 -12.86
N THR A 9 0.70 -12.75 -12.31
CA THR A 9 0.23 -11.42 -11.90
C THR A 9 -0.10 -11.28 -10.41
N ARG A 10 -0.35 -12.40 -9.73
CA ARG A 10 -0.80 -12.41 -8.33
C ARG A 10 0.27 -12.93 -7.38
N ASP A 11 0.29 -12.33 -6.17
CA ASP A 11 1.02 -12.89 -5.04
C ASP A 11 0.32 -14.16 -4.54
N ALA A 12 1.06 -15.25 -4.42
CA ALA A 12 0.50 -16.56 -4.09
C ALA A 12 -0.17 -16.59 -2.71
N LEU A 13 0.38 -15.88 -1.72
CA LEU A 13 -0.14 -15.88 -0.36
C LEU A 13 -1.41 -15.05 -0.22
N THR A 14 -1.39 -13.82 -0.71
CA THR A 14 -2.43 -12.82 -0.43
C THR A 14 -3.42 -12.63 -1.57
N GLN A 15 -3.09 -13.10 -2.78
CA GLN A 15 -3.83 -12.86 -4.02
C GLN A 15 -3.90 -11.40 -4.46
N ALA A 16 -3.22 -10.49 -3.79
CA ALA A 16 -2.95 -9.16 -4.31
C ALA A 16 -2.09 -9.27 -5.58
N TYR A 17 -2.08 -8.24 -6.39
CA TYR A 17 -1.12 -8.21 -7.50
C TYR A 17 0.31 -8.31 -6.97
N ASN A 18 1.20 -8.90 -7.75
CA ASN A 18 2.61 -8.91 -7.43
C ASN A 18 3.28 -7.60 -7.88
N ARG A 19 4.50 -7.39 -7.45
CA ARG A 19 5.28 -6.19 -7.78
C ARG A 19 5.44 -6.00 -9.28
N ARG A 20 5.72 -7.06 -10.01
CA ARG A 20 5.92 -7.00 -11.46
C ARG A 20 4.68 -6.48 -12.17
N HIS A 21 3.52 -7.03 -11.85
CA HIS A 21 2.25 -6.61 -12.45
C HIS A 21 1.91 -5.17 -12.05
N PHE A 22 2.18 -4.80 -10.80
CA PHE A 22 2.02 -3.42 -10.33
C PHE A 22 2.85 -2.44 -11.17
N ASP A 23 4.13 -2.73 -11.40
CA ASP A 23 5.01 -1.87 -12.19
C ASP A 23 4.50 -1.74 -13.65
N GLU A 24 4.05 -2.84 -14.23
CA GLU A 24 3.45 -2.85 -15.58
C GLU A 24 2.18 -2.00 -15.63
N GLN A 25 1.32 -2.09 -14.64
CA GLN A 25 0.07 -1.33 -14.58
C GLN A 25 0.30 0.17 -14.42
N ILE A 26 1.19 0.58 -13.54
CA ILE A 26 1.53 2.01 -13.39
C ILE A 26 2.12 2.56 -14.68
N SER A 27 3.04 1.83 -15.31
CA SER A 27 3.65 2.26 -16.56
C SER A 27 2.63 2.41 -17.69
N SER A 28 1.60 1.57 -17.70
CA SER A 28 0.50 1.66 -18.67
C SER A 28 -0.45 2.82 -18.39
N GLU A 29 -0.79 3.07 -17.12
CA GLU A 29 -1.72 4.12 -16.71
C GLU A 29 -1.14 5.54 -16.79
N TRP A 30 0.17 5.67 -16.61
CA TRP A 30 0.84 6.97 -16.50
C TRP A 30 0.66 7.87 -17.73
N PRO A 31 0.91 7.40 -18.98
CA PRO A 31 0.70 8.22 -20.17
C PRO A 31 -0.73 8.71 -20.31
N TRP A 32 -1.69 7.87 -19.97
CA TRP A 32 -3.11 8.25 -20.02
C TRP A 32 -3.42 9.36 -19.02
N ALA A 33 -2.95 9.23 -17.78
CA ALA A 33 -3.18 10.23 -16.73
C ALA A 33 -2.59 11.59 -17.11
N ILE A 34 -1.37 11.61 -17.63
CA ILE A 34 -0.71 12.84 -18.09
C ILE A 34 -1.48 13.47 -19.25
N ARG A 35 -1.87 12.69 -20.25
CA ARG A 35 -2.60 13.19 -21.41
C ARG A 35 -3.95 13.79 -21.03
N HIS A 36 -4.64 13.22 -20.08
CA HIS A 36 -5.97 13.66 -19.66
C HIS A 36 -5.93 14.59 -18.46
N GLU A 37 -4.75 15.05 -18.06
CA GLU A 37 -4.54 15.95 -16.91
C GLU A 37 -5.23 15.43 -15.63
N LYS A 38 -5.15 14.11 -15.41
CA LYS A 38 -5.68 13.45 -14.22
C LYS A 38 -4.59 13.23 -13.20
N THR A 39 -4.87 13.63 -11.95
CA THR A 39 -3.98 13.31 -10.83
C THR A 39 -4.16 11.85 -10.45
N CYS A 40 -3.07 11.14 -10.31
CA CYS A 40 -3.07 9.83 -9.67
C CYS A 40 -2.27 9.86 -8.37
N ALA A 41 -2.59 8.94 -7.48
CA ALA A 41 -1.98 8.86 -6.16
C ALA A 41 -1.42 7.45 -5.92
N LEU A 42 -0.37 7.39 -5.12
CA LEU A 42 0.24 6.14 -4.68
C LEU A 42 0.36 6.14 -3.15
N LEU A 43 -0.14 5.08 -2.54
CA LEU A 43 0.03 4.78 -1.13
C LEU A 43 1.02 3.63 -1.00
N MET A 44 2.08 3.83 -0.23
CA MET A 44 3.00 2.77 0.18
C MET A 44 2.76 2.44 1.65
N LEU A 45 2.50 1.18 1.93
CA LEU A 45 2.13 0.69 3.24
C LEU A 45 3.16 -0.32 3.75
N ASP A 46 3.47 -0.24 5.04
CA ASP A 46 4.33 -1.23 5.71
C ASP A 46 3.71 -1.57 7.07
N LEU A 47 3.56 -2.86 7.35
CA LEU A 47 3.01 -3.32 8.62
C LEU A 47 4.01 -3.09 9.75
N ASP A 48 3.58 -2.35 10.76
CA ASP A 48 4.43 -2.01 11.90
C ASP A 48 4.73 -3.24 12.75
N HIS A 49 6.01 -3.45 13.04
CA HIS A 49 6.48 -4.55 13.89
C HIS A 49 6.05 -5.95 13.46
N PHE A 50 5.89 -6.15 12.15
CA PHE A 50 5.48 -7.45 11.60
C PHE A 50 6.47 -8.58 11.95
N LYS A 51 7.78 -8.28 11.99
CA LYS A 51 8.80 -9.25 12.41
C LYS A 51 8.52 -9.78 13.81
N ALA A 52 8.07 -8.93 14.73
CA ALA A 52 7.72 -9.35 16.09
C ALA A 52 6.56 -10.36 16.13
N ILE A 53 5.59 -10.23 15.24
CA ILE A 53 4.50 -11.21 15.09
C ILE A 53 5.05 -12.56 14.69
N ASN A 54 5.90 -12.61 13.66
CA ASN A 54 6.55 -13.84 13.21
C ASN A 54 7.43 -14.46 14.31
N ASP A 55 8.24 -13.64 14.97
CA ASP A 55 9.16 -14.11 16.02
C ASP A 55 8.39 -14.67 17.22
N THR A 56 7.26 -14.08 17.58
CA THR A 56 6.45 -14.48 18.75
C THR A 56 5.49 -15.62 18.46
N HIS A 57 4.82 -15.60 17.30
CA HIS A 57 3.71 -16.49 16.98
C HIS A 57 3.99 -17.44 15.82
N GLY A 58 5.11 -17.28 15.13
CA GLY A 58 5.50 -18.07 13.96
C GLY A 58 5.01 -17.50 12.63
N HIS A 59 5.62 -17.97 11.55
CA HIS A 59 5.28 -17.54 10.18
C HIS A 59 3.83 -17.82 9.77
N PRO A 60 3.19 -18.94 10.16
CA PRO A 60 1.80 -19.16 9.85
C PRO A 60 0.87 -18.07 10.42
N ALA A 61 1.16 -17.55 11.61
CA ALA A 61 0.43 -16.42 12.18
C ALA A 61 0.65 -15.13 11.38
N GLY A 62 1.88 -14.85 11.01
CA GLY A 62 2.22 -13.73 10.13
C GLY A 62 1.52 -13.82 8.78
N ASP A 63 1.46 -15.00 8.19
CA ASP A 63 0.75 -15.23 6.92
C ASP A 63 -0.75 -14.91 7.04
N LEU A 64 -1.37 -15.31 8.14
CA LEU A 64 -2.77 -15.00 8.41
C LEU A 64 -2.98 -13.50 8.58
N VAL A 65 -2.08 -12.80 9.27
CA VAL A 65 -2.12 -11.34 9.40
C VAL A 65 -2.03 -10.67 8.03
N LEU A 66 -1.11 -11.10 7.18
CA LEU A 66 -0.95 -10.56 5.82
C LEU A 66 -2.22 -10.74 4.99
N LYS A 67 -2.82 -11.93 5.00
CA LYS A 67 -4.08 -12.20 4.30
C LYS A 67 -5.22 -11.32 4.80
N THR A 68 -5.33 -11.17 6.11
CA THR A 68 -6.37 -10.36 6.75
C THR A 68 -6.22 -8.89 6.40
N VAL A 69 -5.00 -8.38 6.43
CA VAL A 69 -4.69 -6.98 6.04
C VAL A 69 -5.06 -6.74 4.58
N VAL A 70 -4.68 -7.62 3.67
CA VAL A 70 -5.02 -7.48 2.25
C VAL A 70 -6.53 -7.49 2.03
N ASN A 71 -7.27 -8.34 2.72
CA ASN A 71 -8.72 -8.34 2.65
C ASN A 71 -9.31 -7.00 3.14
N THR A 72 -8.75 -6.43 4.20
CA THR A 72 -9.16 -5.11 4.70
C THR A 72 -8.87 -4.02 3.67
N ILE A 73 -7.72 -4.06 3.03
CA ILE A 73 -7.36 -3.11 1.96
C ILE A 73 -8.37 -3.22 0.81
N HIS A 74 -8.61 -4.40 0.30
CA HIS A 74 -9.55 -4.62 -0.82
C HIS A 74 -10.98 -4.16 -0.52
N ARG A 75 -11.45 -4.30 0.72
CA ARG A 75 -12.77 -3.82 1.14
C ARG A 75 -12.85 -2.31 1.29
N THR A 76 -11.73 -1.64 1.39
CA THR A 76 -11.65 -0.19 1.66
C THR A 76 -11.44 0.63 0.40
N VAL A 77 -10.65 0.11 -0.54
CA VAL A 77 -10.33 0.78 -1.80
C VAL A 77 -11.45 0.63 -2.82
N ARG A 78 -11.39 1.45 -3.88
CA ARG A 78 -12.29 1.33 -5.03
C ARG A 78 -11.90 0.12 -5.90
N ARG A 79 -12.86 -0.36 -6.68
CA ARG A 79 -12.65 -1.52 -7.56
C ARG A 79 -11.54 -1.30 -8.58
N GLU A 80 -11.43 -0.07 -9.11
CA GLU A 80 -10.42 0.33 -10.08
C GLU A 80 -9.04 0.57 -9.46
N ASP A 81 -8.94 0.69 -8.15
CA ASP A 81 -7.66 0.86 -7.47
C ASP A 81 -6.83 -0.43 -7.56
N ILE A 82 -5.54 -0.27 -7.75
CA ILE A 82 -4.62 -1.40 -7.90
C ILE A 82 -3.94 -1.66 -6.56
N VAL A 83 -4.16 -2.85 -6.01
CA VAL A 83 -3.57 -3.30 -4.75
C VAL A 83 -2.50 -4.34 -5.03
N ALA A 84 -1.29 -4.12 -4.56
CA ALA A 84 -0.16 -5.00 -4.77
C ALA A 84 0.61 -5.28 -3.49
N ARG A 85 1.20 -6.47 -3.41
CA ARG A 85 2.23 -6.80 -2.43
C ARG A 85 3.59 -6.51 -3.04
N MET A 86 4.35 -5.60 -2.44
CA MET A 86 5.63 -5.13 -2.98
C MET A 86 6.81 -5.96 -2.46
N GLY A 87 6.69 -6.52 -1.29
CA GLY A 87 7.67 -7.36 -0.62
C GLY A 87 7.07 -7.88 0.67
N GLY A 88 7.78 -8.55 1.52
CA GLY A 88 7.36 -9.19 2.77
C GLY A 88 6.06 -8.67 3.37
N GLU A 89 6.14 -7.56 4.08
CA GLU A 89 5.01 -6.86 4.73
C GLU A 89 4.70 -5.49 4.10
N GLU A 90 5.19 -5.25 2.89
CA GLU A 90 4.96 -4.00 2.16
C GLU A 90 3.87 -4.18 1.11
N PHE A 91 2.96 -3.21 1.05
CA PHE A 91 1.87 -3.13 0.08
C PHE A 91 1.83 -1.77 -0.59
N ALA A 92 1.24 -1.74 -1.76
CA ALA A 92 1.00 -0.50 -2.51
C ALA A 92 -0.45 -0.44 -2.96
N VAL A 93 -1.00 0.77 -2.96
CA VAL A 93 -2.31 1.06 -3.56
C VAL A 93 -2.13 2.21 -4.55
N PHE A 94 -2.37 1.95 -5.82
CA PHE A 94 -2.36 2.96 -6.86
C PHE A 94 -3.78 3.37 -7.19
N CYS A 95 -4.06 4.67 -7.11
CA CYS A 95 -5.38 5.25 -7.28
C CYS A 95 -5.42 6.17 -8.49
N ARG A 96 -6.25 5.84 -9.47
CA ARG A 96 -6.51 6.68 -10.63
C ARG A 96 -7.37 7.88 -10.27
N ALA A 97 -7.21 8.99 -10.99
CA ALA A 97 -8.07 10.17 -10.89
C ALA A 97 -8.37 10.53 -9.43
N THR A 98 -7.33 10.57 -8.61
CA THR A 98 -7.43 10.75 -7.17
C THR A 98 -6.54 11.91 -6.75
N THR A 99 -7.13 12.92 -6.11
CA THR A 99 -6.41 14.07 -5.57
C THR A 99 -5.61 13.71 -4.32
N GLY A 100 -4.67 14.57 -3.93
CA GLY A 100 -3.93 14.39 -2.70
C GLY A 100 -4.84 14.34 -1.46
N ALA A 101 -5.86 15.18 -1.40
CA ALA A 101 -6.83 15.18 -0.30
C ALA A 101 -7.63 13.87 -0.24
N ALA A 102 -8.09 13.37 -1.38
CA ALA A 102 -8.80 12.09 -1.46
C ALA A 102 -7.89 10.91 -1.08
N ALA A 103 -6.63 10.94 -1.51
CA ALA A 103 -5.65 9.91 -1.17
C ALA A 103 -5.36 9.89 0.34
N LEU A 104 -5.22 11.06 0.98
CA LEU A 104 -5.05 11.15 2.43
C LEU A 104 -6.25 10.60 3.19
N THR A 105 -7.46 10.89 2.74
CA THR A 105 -8.70 10.36 3.33
C THR A 105 -8.72 8.83 3.24
N LEU A 106 -8.37 8.27 2.09
CA LEU A 106 -8.29 6.83 1.90
C LEU A 106 -7.21 6.21 2.79
N ALA A 107 -6.03 6.80 2.83
CA ALA A 107 -4.91 6.31 3.64
C ALA A 107 -5.26 6.29 5.13
N GLU A 108 -5.89 7.34 5.66
CA GLU A 108 -6.33 7.40 7.05
C GLU A 108 -7.41 6.36 7.36
N ARG A 109 -8.32 6.13 6.43
CA ARG A 109 -9.33 5.07 6.56
C ARG A 109 -8.68 3.68 6.60
N LEU A 110 -7.73 3.40 5.73
CA LEU A 110 -6.95 2.16 5.73
C LEU A 110 -6.22 1.98 7.07
N ARG A 111 -5.52 3.00 7.53
CA ARG A 111 -4.79 2.95 8.79
C ARG A 111 -5.71 2.59 9.96
N ARG A 112 -6.84 3.26 10.07
CA ARG A 112 -7.81 3.02 11.16
C ARG A 112 -8.42 1.63 11.09
N ARG A 113 -8.81 1.17 9.91
CA ARG A 113 -9.42 -0.15 9.72
C ARG A 113 -8.43 -1.28 10.02
N ILE A 114 -7.19 -1.14 9.58
CA ILE A 114 -6.15 -2.12 9.88
C ILE A 114 -5.88 -2.15 11.39
N ALA A 115 -5.72 -1.00 12.03
CA ALA A 115 -5.51 -0.92 13.48
C ALA A 115 -6.67 -1.52 14.30
N ALA A 116 -7.90 -1.41 13.81
CA ALA A 116 -9.09 -1.95 14.45
C ALA A 116 -9.33 -3.45 14.19
N THR A 117 -8.60 -4.03 13.23
CA THR A 117 -8.80 -5.43 12.85
C THR A 117 -8.17 -6.37 13.87
N ARG A 118 -8.93 -7.38 14.29
CA ARG A 118 -8.47 -8.46 15.18
C ARG A 118 -8.32 -9.74 14.37
N VAL A 119 -7.17 -10.38 14.51
CA VAL A 119 -6.85 -11.62 13.82
C VAL A 119 -6.84 -12.76 14.82
N PRO A 120 -7.86 -13.65 14.80
CA PRO A 120 -7.89 -14.78 15.73
C PRO A 120 -6.74 -15.76 15.43
N TRP A 121 -5.99 -16.10 16.47
CA TRP A 121 -4.90 -17.05 16.37
C TRP A 121 -4.74 -17.83 17.66
N ARG A 122 -5.07 -19.14 17.63
CA ARG A 122 -4.89 -20.08 18.77
C ARG A 122 -5.37 -19.51 20.12
N GLY A 123 -6.59 -18.99 20.15
CA GLY A 123 -7.19 -18.40 21.36
C GLY A 123 -6.74 -16.99 21.68
N LEU A 124 -5.85 -16.42 20.89
CA LEU A 124 -5.39 -15.03 20.99
C LEU A 124 -6.04 -14.18 19.90
N GLU A 125 -6.03 -12.87 20.09
CA GLU A 125 -6.36 -11.89 19.07
C GLU A 125 -5.11 -11.07 18.73
N LEU A 126 -4.60 -11.28 17.52
CA LEU A 126 -3.46 -10.51 17.04
C LEU A 126 -3.95 -9.18 16.47
N ASN A 127 -3.12 -8.17 16.60
CA ASN A 127 -3.40 -6.83 16.10
C ASN A 127 -2.12 -6.23 15.51
N VAL A 128 -2.28 -5.48 14.45
CA VAL A 128 -1.17 -4.81 13.78
C VAL A 128 -1.59 -3.40 13.39
N THR A 129 -0.64 -2.47 13.37
CA THR A 129 -0.82 -1.14 12.80
C THR A 129 -0.01 -1.02 11.50
N VAL A 130 -0.24 0.05 10.78
CA VAL A 130 0.40 0.29 9.48
C VAL A 130 0.91 1.72 9.40
N SER A 131 2.10 1.88 8.83
CA SER A 131 2.63 3.18 8.42
C SER A 131 2.37 3.35 6.94
N ILE A 132 1.94 4.54 6.52
CA ILE A 132 1.56 4.82 5.13
C ILE A 132 2.21 6.10 4.66
N GLY A 133 2.89 6.02 3.51
CA GLY A 133 3.38 7.17 2.77
C GLY A 133 2.49 7.43 1.55
N VAL A 134 2.14 8.68 1.31
CA VAL A 134 1.29 9.09 0.18
C VAL A 134 2.05 10.05 -0.72
N ALA A 135 1.99 9.79 -2.02
CA ALA A 135 2.49 10.69 -3.06
C ALA A 135 1.46 10.83 -4.17
N THR A 136 1.53 11.94 -4.90
CA THR A 136 0.68 12.16 -6.08
C THR A 136 1.52 12.56 -7.29
N SER A 137 0.93 12.39 -8.47
CA SER A 137 1.57 12.79 -9.74
C SER A 137 1.80 14.30 -9.85
N THR A 138 1.13 15.11 -9.02
CA THR A 138 1.28 16.56 -9.00
C THR A 138 2.25 17.05 -7.92
N ASP A 139 2.83 16.17 -7.14
CA ASP A 139 3.83 16.54 -6.15
C ASP A 139 5.09 17.12 -6.83
N PRO A 140 5.77 18.07 -6.18
CA PRO A 140 7.00 18.63 -6.72
C PRO A 140 8.05 17.57 -7.06
N GLY A 141 8.61 17.65 -8.26
CA GLY A 141 9.64 16.72 -8.73
C GLY A 141 9.16 15.37 -9.25
N VAL A 142 7.86 15.09 -9.20
CA VAL A 142 7.28 13.85 -9.74
C VAL A 142 6.97 14.03 -11.23
N ARG A 143 7.73 13.33 -12.07
CA ARG A 143 7.60 13.38 -13.54
C ARG A 143 7.41 12.01 -14.19
N THR A 144 7.75 10.95 -13.47
CA THR A 144 7.71 9.57 -13.95
C THR A 144 7.07 8.67 -12.90
N PRO A 145 6.62 7.46 -13.28
CA PRO A 145 6.20 6.46 -12.29
C PRO A 145 7.26 6.15 -11.24
N ALA A 146 8.54 6.12 -11.63
CA ALA A 146 9.63 5.90 -10.70
C ALA A 146 9.74 7.02 -9.66
N ASP A 147 9.57 8.28 -10.07
CA ASP A 147 9.54 9.42 -9.15
C ASP A 147 8.38 9.33 -8.16
N LEU A 148 7.21 8.89 -8.63
CA LEU A 148 6.03 8.69 -7.78
C LEU A 148 6.31 7.63 -6.70
N CYS A 149 6.88 6.50 -7.08
CA CYS A 149 7.24 5.43 -6.15
C CYS A 149 8.29 5.90 -5.14
N GLU A 150 9.33 6.57 -5.59
CA GLU A 150 10.40 7.09 -4.73
C GLU A 150 9.84 8.08 -3.70
N ARG A 151 8.94 8.96 -4.13
CA ARG A 151 8.33 9.92 -3.22
C ARG A 151 7.40 9.26 -2.20
N ALA A 152 6.60 8.29 -2.60
CA ALA A 152 5.76 7.53 -1.67
C ALA A 152 6.62 6.75 -0.65
N ASP A 153 7.72 6.15 -1.08
CA ASP A 153 8.68 5.48 -0.21
C ASP A 153 9.32 6.45 0.80
N ALA A 154 9.69 7.65 0.37
CA ALA A 154 10.24 8.68 1.25
C ALA A 154 9.22 9.10 2.32
N GLN A 155 7.95 9.24 1.95
CA GLN A 155 6.88 9.54 2.90
C GLN A 155 6.64 8.37 3.87
N LEU A 156 6.69 7.14 3.39
CA LEU A 156 6.60 5.96 4.26
C LEU A 156 7.74 5.94 5.30
N TYR A 157 8.95 6.23 4.86
CA TYR A 157 10.10 6.36 5.77
C TYR A 157 9.84 7.41 6.86
N ARG A 158 9.30 8.55 6.49
CA ARG A 158 8.93 9.61 7.45
C ARG A 158 7.85 9.15 8.43
N ALA A 159 6.86 8.40 7.98
CA ALA A 159 5.83 7.83 8.84
C ALA A 159 6.44 6.88 9.89
N LYS A 160 7.37 6.02 9.48
CA LYS A 160 8.09 5.13 10.39
C LYS A 160 8.94 5.89 11.40
N LYS A 161 9.68 6.89 10.94
CA LYS A 161 10.53 7.73 11.81
C LYS A 161 9.72 8.60 12.76
N GLY A 162 8.52 9.00 12.35
CA GLY A 162 7.62 9.82 13.16
C GLY A 162 6.92 9.06 14.30
N GLY A 163 7.10 7.75 14.40
CA GLY A 163 6.51 6.92 15.46
C GLY A 163 5.57 5.84 14.99
N ARG A 164 5.50 5.58 13.68
CA ARG A 164 4.63 4.55 13.07
C ARG A 164 3.14 4.83 13.28
N ASN A 165 2.29 3.90 12.84
CA ASN A 165 0.82 4.01 12.94
C ASN A 165 0.32 5.39 12.52
N ARG A 166 0.70 5.81 11.33
CA ARG A 166 0.36 7.13 10.80
C ARG A 166 0.48 7.20 9.30
N VAL A 167 -0.15 8.22 8.75
CA VAL A 167 -0.04 8.60 7.35
C VAL A 167 0.86 9.83 7.25
N THR A 168 1.78 9.81 6.30
CA THR A 168 2.64 10.96 5.98
C THR A 168 2.51 11.28 4.49
N ALA A 169 2.31 12.54 4.19
CA ALA A 169 2.21 13.07 2.83
C ALA A 169 2.67 14.53 2.82
N GLY A 170 2.81 15.07 1.62
CA GLY A 170 3.07 16.48 1.40
C GLY A 170 4.50 16.76 0.95
N ALA A 171 4.71 18.00 0.51
CA ALA A 171 6.01 18.51 0.18
C ALA A 171 6.82 18.66 1.47
N GLU A 172 8.09 18.26 1.42
CA GLU A 172 9.03 18.89 2.33
C GLU A 172 9.04 20.37 1.97
N ASP A 173 8.57 21.20 2.87
CA ASP A 173 8.86 22.62 2.78
C ASP A 173 10.37 22.73 2.85
N GLY A 174 10.97 22.99 1.70
CA GLY A 174 12.38 23.29 1.62
C GLY A 174 12.65 24.53 2.48
N ARG A 175 13.23 24.32 3.63
CA ARG A 175 13.95 25.32 4.38
C ARG A 175 15.30 24.77 4.78
#